data_c4b1de98ab2f76d992fed616ff53b83d
#
_entry.id   c4b1de98ab2f76d992fed616ff53b83d
#
_cell.length_a   1.000
_cell.length_b   1.000
_cell.length_c   1.000
_cell.angle_alpha   90.00
_cell.angle_beta   90.00
_cell.angle_gamma   90.00
#
_symmetry.space_group_name_H-M   'P 1'
#
loop_
_entity.id
_entity.type
_entity.pdbx_description
1 polymer ?
#
loop_
_entity_poly.entity_id
_entity_poly.type
_entity_poly.pdbx_seq_one_letter_code
_entity_poly.pdbx_strand_id
1 'polypeptide(L)'
;MNRFTKLAFLLCLPLTASALSHSAFAATIEEQISARLDALEKENAALKQRLKRIENSAVTSRHALPPPGEPAGLGTLGSATTALDAHAQDNRTPQVYKSPVDIRTSSPLHHFEVSGSLLYLQPGAGDLEYATLVSPLPLPTPNWSNQSLRPNFSPAFSFGLRYIPTASNDIQLNWTHLNTSANASVVGAPGQMVGPPFEIGPTASVYQIAHGNVSFGYDSVNLDAGYTFCADCSFQLRVFGGAEFARINQNLTGAFQSLDGLTSASNTTDSLFTGAGPRLGTRGQYAMGNFQFFGEAAGAGLIGTTQSRINFSAVSTAAPGLAQPNNQSLTSPNETQVVPSFDAKFGTAYVFPPSSYGQFKIEVGYQAAVYMNAVNHYALTQVPVLPAPASVGVFLATVQHLQSNFTTQGPYLTASWLF
;
A
#
# COMPACT_ATOMS: atom_id res chain seq x y z
N MET A 1 67.29 20.18 37.26
CA MET A 1 66.29 21.26 37.16
C MET A 1 65.97 21.42 35.67
N ASN A 2 64.90 21.00 35.37
CA ASN A 2 63.58 21.22 34.84
C ASN A 2 63.43 20.81 33.40
N ARG A 3 63.07 19.52 33.18
CA ARG A 3 62.42 19.07 31.93
C ARG A 3 60.89 18.81 32.08
N PHE A 4 60.33 19.04 33.26
CA PHE A 4 58.92 18.77 33.56
C PHE A 4 57.97 19.96 33.41
N THR A 5 58.46 21.18 33.22
CA THR A 5 57.62 22.40 33.13
C THR A 5 57.22 22.78 31.71
N LYS A 6 57.72 22.11 30.68
CA LYS A 6 57.36 22.43 29.27
C LYS A 6 56.23 21.54 28.69
N LEU A 7 55.81 20.49 29.42
CA LEU A 7 54.75 19.58 28.96
C LEU A 7 53.32 19.99 29.40
N ALA A 8 53.22 20.89 30.37
CA ALA A 8 51.92 21.34 30.88
C ALA A 8 51.28 22.48 30.10
N PHE A 9 52.01 23.17 29.23
CA PHE A 9 51.49 24.31 28.45
C PHE A 9 50.96 23.92 27.04
N LEU A 10 51.18 22.68 26.57
CA LEU A 10 50.73 22.23 25.26
C LEU A 10 49.42 21.47 25.27
N LEU A 11 48.82 21.17 26.44
CA LEU A 11 47.56 20.41 26.56
C LEU A 11 46.32 21.26 26.82
N CYS A 12 46.45 22.59 26.99
CA CYS A 12 45.30 23.46 27.26
C CYS A 12 44.76 24.26 26.05
N LEU A 13 45.41 24.22 24.89
CA LEU A 13 44.98 25.00 23.74
C LEU A 13 43.89 24.38 22.81
N PRO A 14 43.63 23.07 22.77
CA PRO A 14 42.59 22.56 21.89
C PRO A 14 41.16 22.62 22.49
N LEU A 15 41.00 22.86 23.81
CA LEU A 15 39.64 22.87 24.43
C LEU A 15 38.88 24.19 24.27
N THR A 16 39.55 25.29 23.98
CA THR A 16 38.89 26.59 23.79
C THR A 16 38.44 26.83 22.34
N ALA A 17 39.04 26.17 21.36
CA ALA A 17 38.65 26.28 19.95
C ALA A 17 37.38 25.49 19.63
N SER A 18 37.07 24.41 20.37
CA SER A 18 35.86 23.60 20.14
C SER A 18 34.60 24.24 20.72
N ALA A 19 34.69 25.09 21.75
CA ALA A 19 33.54 25.78 22.33
C ALA A 19 33.02 26.94 21.45
N LEU A 20 33.94 27.61 20.71
CA LEU A 20 33.55 28.69 19.79
C LEU A 20 32.92 28.19 18.49
N SER A 21 33.23 26.99 18.03
CA SER A 21 32.61 26.42 16.84
C SER A 21 31.18 25.93 17.11
N HIS A 22 30.83 25.49 18.33
CA HIS A 22 29.48 25.05 18.67
C HIS A 22 28.50 26.22 18.80
N SER A 23 28.91 27.38 19.26
CA SER A 23 28.06 28.57 19.35
C SER A 23 27.71 29.18 17.99
N ALA A 24 28.68 29.17 17.07
CA ALA A 24 28.41 29.67 15.70
C ALA A 24 27.50 28.73 14.89
N PHE A 25 27.56 27.41 15.12
CA PHE A 25 26.71 26.44 14.46
C PHE A 25 25.28 26.45 15.01
N ALA A 26 25.10 26.66 16.32
CA ALA A 26 23.77 26.80 16.90
C ALA A 26 23.06 28.06 16.42
N ALA A 27 23.76 29.19 16.27
CA ALA A 27 23.21 30.43 15.74
C ALA A 27 22.73 30.31 14.29
N THR A 28 23.45 29.57 13.45
CA THR A 28 23.06 29.33 12.05
C THR A 28 21.83 28.40 11.92
N ILE A 29 21.65 27.45 12.84
CA ILE A 29 20.47 26.57 12.86
C ILE A 29 19.23 27.35 13.31
N GLU A 30 19.34 28.18 14.34
CA GLU A 30 18.24 29.03 14.79
C GLU A 30 17.77 30.00 13.69
N GLU A 31 18.71 30.60 12.96
CA GLU A 31 18.39 31.49 11.83
C GLU A 31 17.70 30.73 10.69
N GLN A 32 18.14 29.51 10.37
CA GLN A 32 17.47 28.66 9.36
C GLN A 32 16.07 28.21 9.80
N ILE A 33 15.88 27.88 11.06
CA ILE A 33 14.56 27.49 11.60
C ILE A 33 13.62 28.70 11.58
N SER A 34 14.08 29.89 11.99
CA SER A 34 13.29 31.11 11.95
C SER A 34 12.86 31.46 10.52
N ALA A 35 13.78 31.44 9.56
CA ALA A 35 13.48 31.69 8.14
C ALA A 35 12.45 30.68 7.56
N ARG A 36 12.50 29.43 8.01
CA ARG A 36 11.54 28.39 7.56
C ARG A 36 10.18 28.52 8.21
N LEU A 37 10.12 28.99 9.45
CA LEU A 37 8.87 29.34 10.15
C LEU A 37 8.17 30.51 9.45
N ASP A 38 8.89 31.57 9.13
CA ASP A 38 8.34 32.72 8.40
C ASP A 38 7.81 32.35 7.01
N ALA A 39 8.51 31.44 6.31
CA ALA A 39 8.06 30.92 5.03
C ALA A 39 6.75 30.12 5.14
N LEU A 40 6.63 29.27 6.16
CA LEU A 40 5.43 28.48 6.43
C LEU A 40 4.24 29.34 6.86
N GLU A 41 4.47 30.38 7.64
CA GLU A 41 3.42 31.33 8.02
C GLU A 41 2.87 32.08 6.81
N LYS A 42 3.75 32.48 5.89
CA LYS A 42 3.38 33.15 4.65
C LYS A 42 2.58 32.23 3.71
N GLU A 43 2.94 30.97 3.62
CA GLU A 43 2.20 29.97 2.86
C GLU A 43 0.82 29.69 3.45
N ASN A 44 0.71 29.58 4.77
CA ASN A 44 -0.56 29.43 5.49
C ASN A 44 -1.49 30.66 5.27
N ALA A 45 -0.96 31.85 5.27
CA ALA A 45 -1.73 33.06 4.98
C ALA A 45 -2.27 33.06 3.53
N ALA A 46 -1.45 32.63 2.57
CA ALA A 46 -1.84 32.49 1.17
C ALA A 46 -2.93 31.42 0.96
N LEU A 47 -2.83 30.28 1.64
CA LEU A 47 -3.84 29.21 1.61
C LEU A 47 -5.17 29.69 2.20
N LYS A 48 -5.16 30.41 3.32
CA LYS A 48 -6.37 30.99 3.92
C LYS A 48 -7.06 31.98 2.97
N GLN A 49 -6.29 32.81 2.22
CA GLN A 49 -6.85 33.69 1.22
C GLN A 49 -7.48 32.95 0.04
N ARG A 50 -6.87 31.86 -0.42
CA ARG A 50 -7.43 30.99 -1.47
C ARG A 50 -8.74 30.36 -1.03
N LEU A 51 -8.79 29.83 0.19
CA LEU A 51 -9.99 29.24 0.77
C LEU A 51 -11.16 30.24 0.80
N LYS A 52 -10.90 31.48 1.26
CA LYS A 52 -11.89 32.55 1.31
C LYS A 52 -12.41 32.97 -0.07
N ARG A 53 -11.58 32.92 -1.11
CA ARG A 53 -12.02 33.15 -2.51
C ARG A 53 -12.94 32.04 -3.02
N ILE A 54 -12.63 30.78 -2.71
CA ILE A 54 -13.47 29.63 -3.11
C ILE A 54 -14.82 29.70 -2.39
N GLU A 55 -14.84 30.01 -1.11
CA GLU A 55 -16.06 30.16 -0.34
C GLU A 55 -16.96 31.30 -0.89
N ASN A 56 -16.39 32.45 -1.19
CA ASN A 56 -17.11 33.56 -1.80
C ASN A 56 -17.64 33.24 -3.19
N SER A 57 -16.89 32.44 -4.00
CA SER A 57 -17.36 32.01 -5.32
C SER A 57 -18.51 30.99 -5.22
N ALA A 58 -18.49 30.10 -4.22
CA ALA A 58 -19.57 29.16 -3.98
C ALA A 58 -20.87 29.82 -3.50
N VAL A 59 -20.76 30.91 -2.73
CA VAL A 59 -21.92 31.72 -2.28
C VAL A 59 -22.54 32.45 -3.46
N THR A 60 -21.74 32.99 -4.37
CA THR A 60 -22.23 33.73 -5.55
C THR A 60 -22.94 32.79 -6.54
N SER A 61 -22.48 31.54 -6.66
CA SER A 61 -23.13 30.54 -7.54
C SER A 61 -24.50 30.05 -7.03
N ARG A 62 -24.80 30.17 -5.73
CA ARG A 62 -26.10 29.77 -5.15
C ARG A 62 -27.22 30.78 -5.40
N HIS A 63 -26.89 32.02 -5.82
CA HIS A 63 -27.89 33.06 -6.08
C HIS A 63 -28.31 33.15 -7.55
N ALA A 64 -27.82 32.28 -8.43
CA ALA A 64 -28.12 32.26 -9.86
C ALA A 64 -29.05 31.14 -10.32
N LEU A 65 -29.87 30.56 -9.42
CA LEU A 65 -30.95 29.63 -9.82
C LEU A 65 -32.19 30.49 -10.16
N PRO A 66 -32.74 30.38 -11.41
CA PRO A 66 -34.00 31.02 -11.76
C PRO A 66 -35.18 30.39 -10.99
N PRO A 67 -36.25 31.12 -10.70
CA PRO A 67 -37.40 30.61 -9.98
C PRO A 67 -38.13 29.54 -10.77
N PRO A 68 -38.77 28.56 -10.10
CA PRO A 68 -39.52 27.48 -10.76
C PRO A 68 -40.72 28.07 -11.48
N GLY A 69 -40.73 27.97 -12.83
CA GLY A 69 -41.85 28.35 -13.66
C GLY A 69 -42.98 27.33 -13.55
N GLU A 70 -44.20 27.86 -13.47
CA GLU A 70 -45.48 27.14 -13.44
C GLU A 70 -45.69 26.18 -14.64
N PRO A 71 -46.50 25.13 -14.49
CA PRO A 71 -46.81 24.18 -15.56
C PRO A 71 -47.81 24.81 -16.54
N ALA A 72 -47.40 25.09 -17.74
CA ALA A 72 -48.29 25.50 -18.84
C ALA A 72 -48.79 24.26 -19.60
N GLY A 73 -50.07 24.31 -19.84
CA GLY A 73 -51.04 23.38 -20.29
C GLY A 73 -50.81 22.62 -21.60
N LEU A 74 -51.59 21.53 -21.71
CA LEU A 74 -51.94 20.80 -22.89
C LEU A 74 -52.33 21.71 -24.07
N GLY A 75 -51.63 21.56 -25.21
CA GLY A 75 -52.03 22.13 -26.49
C GLY A 75 -51.94 21.07 -27.58
N THR A 76 -53.13 20.73 -28.06
CA THR A 76 -53.47 19.80 -29.13
C THR A 76 -52.97 20.19 -30.50
N LEU A 77 -52.65 19.15 -31.32
CA LEU A 77 -52.87 18.97 -32.77
C LEU A 77 -52.50 20.06 -33.77
N GLY A 78 -51.63 19.72 -34.69
CA GLY A 78 -51.42 20.40 -35.95
C GLY A 78 -50.70 19.52 -36.94
N SER A 79 -51.48 18.79 -37.79
CA SER A 79 -51.03 18.18 -39.04
C SER A 79 -50.52 19.26 -40.01
N ALA A 80 -49.35 19.02 -40.58
CA ALA A 80 -48.99 19.61 -41.88
C ALA A 80 -48.13 18.63 -42.66
N THR A 81 -48.75 17.94 -43.58
CA THR A 81 -48.16 17.29 -44.73
C THR A 81 -47.69 18.33 -45.71
N THR A 82 -46.40 18.31 -46.15
CA THR A 82 -45.99 18.71 -47.49
C THR A 82 -44.81 17.85 -47.90
N ALA A 83 -45.03 17.18 -49.04
CA ALA A 83 -44.06 16.42 -49.81
C ALA A 83 -43.00 17.33 -50.44
N LEU A 84 -41.80 16.82 -50.54
CA LEU A 84 -40.95 17.03 -51.74
C LEU A 84 -39.90 15.93 -51.84
N ASP A 85 -39.96 15.32 -52.98
CA ASP A 85 -39.29 14.25 -53.67
C ASP A 85 -37.77 14.10 -53.52
N ALA A 86 -37.40 12.83 -53.54
CA ALA A 86 -36.36 12.19 -54.34
C ALA A 86 -34.92 12.73 -54.30
N HIS A 87 -34.04 12.00 -53.58
CA HIS A 87 -32.81 11.51 -54.23
C HIS A 87 -32.19 10.32 -53.48
N ALA A 88 -31.93 9.29 -54.30
CA ALA A 88 -30.94 8.22 -54.11
C ALA A 88 -31.04 7.33 -52.86
N GLN A 89 -31.61 6.17 -53.06
CA GLN A 89 -31.38 4.94 -52.33
C GLN A 89 -29.88 4.60 -52.32
N ASP A 90 -29.18 4.93 -51.26
CA ASP A 90 -28.01 4.16 -50.85
C ASP A 90 -28.48 3.19 -49.74
N ASN A 91 -28.81 1.97 -50.21
CA ASN A 91 -29.23 0.84 -49.40
C ASN A 91 -28.04 0.29 -48.57
N ARG A 92 -27.45 1.11 -47.74
CA ARG A 92 -26.64 0.65 -46.62
C ARG A 92 -27.49 0.76 -45.38
N THR A 93 -28.26 -0.29 -45.08
CA THR A 93 -28.72 -0.57 -43.73
C THR A 93 -27.51 -0.46 -42.82
N PRO A 94 -27.53 0.45 -41.82
CA PRO A 94 -26.49 0.43 -40.81
C PRO A 94 -26.57 -0.96 -40.20
N GLN A 95 -25.54 -1.76 -40.41
CA GLN A 95 -25.35 -2.98 -39.65
C GLN A 95 -25.30 -2.54 -38.19
N VAL A 96 -26.42 -2.67 -37.48
CA VAL A 96 -26.46 -2.63 -36.07
C VAL A 96 -25.54 -3.77 -35.63
N TYR A 97 -24.34 -3.40 -35.21
CA TYR A 97 -23.40 -4.33 -34.58
C TYR A 97 -24.13 -4.90 -33.36
N LYS A 98 -24.75 -6.07 -33.54
CA LYS A 98 -25.28 -6.83 -32.42
C LYS A 98 -24.09 -7.17 -31.56
N SER A 99 -24.09 -6.61 -30.37
CA SER A 99 -23.14 -7.02 -29.33
C SER A 99 -23.20 -8.55 -29.22
N PRO A 100 -22.09 -9.28 -29.27
CA PRO A 100 -22.08 -10.75 -29.20
C PRO A 100 -22.57 -11.28 -27.85
N VAL A 101 -22.87 -10.40 -26.90
CA VAL A 101 -23.49 -10.74 -25.61
C VAL A 101 -25.00 -10.67 -25.71
N ASP A 102 -25.58 -11.24 -26.77
CA ASP A 102 -27.02 -11.48 -26.80
C ASP A 102 -27.30 -12.82 -26.09
N ILE A 103 -27.19 -12.82 -24.76
CA ILE A 103 -27.70 -13.90 -23.89
C ILE A 103 -29.24 -13.71 -23.82
N ARG A 104 -29.87 -13.55 -24.97
CA ARG A 104 -31.32 -13.55 -25.09
C ARG A 104 -31.80 -14.88 -25.63
N THR A 105 -31.68 -15.88 -24.82
CA THR A 105 -32.69 -16.93 -24.87
C THR A 105 -33.77 -16.54 -23.88
N SER A 106 -35.00 -16.47 -24.36
CA SER A 106 -36.24 -16.18 -23.68
C SER A 106 -36.61 -17.26 -22.64
N SER A 107 -35.69 -17.60 -21.78
CA SER A 107 -35.90 -18.49 -20.65
C SER A 107 -35.45 -17.76 -19.39
N PRO A 108 -36.18 -17.83 -18.27
CA PRO A 108 -35.72 -17.38 -16.98
C PRO A 108 -34.66 -18.36 -16.48
N LEU A 109 -33.50 -18.38 -17.13
CA LEU A 109 -32.45 -19.33 -16.82
C LEU A 109 -31.44 -18.63 -15.94
N HIS A 110 -31.33 -19.17 -14.73
CA HIS A 110 -30.26 -18.88 -13.82
C HIS A 110 -28.94 -19.31 -14.46
N HIS A 111 -28.02 -18.38 -14.66
CA HIS A 111 -26.69 -18.66 -15.19
C HIS A 111 -25.66 -18.67 -14.08
N PHE A 112 -24.69 -19.56 -14.20
CA PHE A 112 -23.51 -19.59 -13.35
C PHE A 112 -22.27 -19.31 -14.18
N GLU A 113 -21.37 -18.46 -13.68
CA GLU A 113 -20.05 -18.22 -14.25
C GLU A 113 -19.00 -18.68 -13.23
N VAL A 114 -18.12 -19.56 -13.66
CA VAL A 114 -16.94 -19.99 -12.89
C VAL A 114 -15.71 -19.37 -13.54
N SER A 115 -14.82 -18.82 -12.75
CA SER A 115 -13.58 -18.22 -13.24
C SER A 115 -12.37 -18.65 -12.44
N GLY A 116 -11.25 -18.82 -13.13
CA GLY A 116 -9.93 -19.04 -12.55
C GLY A 116 -8.94 -18.05 -13.12
N SER A 117 -8.13 -17.45 -12.27
CA SER A 117 -7.14 -16.46 -12.67
C SER A 117 -5.74 -16.88 -12.23
N LEU A 118 -4.79 -16.74 -13.15
CA LEU A 118 -3.37 -16.73 -12.85
C LEU A 118 -2.93 -15.29 -12.69
N LEU A 119 -2.32 -14.98 -11.57
CA LEU A 119 -1.89 -13.64 -11.20
C LEU A 119 -0.37 -13.63 -11.08
N TYR A 120 0.27 -12.52 -11.41
CA TYR A 120 1.70 -12.31 -11.20
C TYR A 120 1.84 -11.00 -10.44
N LEU A 121 1.79 -11.10 -9.09
CA LEU A 121 1.63 -9.98 -8.18
C LEU A 121 2.94 -9.62 -7.50
N GLN A 122 3.17 -8.32 -7.36
CA GLN A 122 4.23 -7.75 -6.54
C GLN A 122 3.60 -7.18 -5.26
N PRO A 123 3.88 -7.77 -4.07
CA PRO A 123 3.50 -7.16 -2.81
C PRO A 123 4.45 -6.02 -2.46
N GLY A 124 3.97 -5.08 -1.65
CA GLY A 124 4.74 -3.98 -1.10
C GLY A 124 4.23 -3.60 0.27
N ALA A 125 5.14 -3.13 1.12
CA ALA A 125 4.84 -2.49 2.39
C ALA A 125 5.81 -1.33 2.60
N GLY A 126 5.44 -0.36 3.44
CA GLY A 126 6.25 0.84 3.66
C GLY A 126 7.44 0.65 4.59
N ASP A 127 7.58 -0.52 5.22
CA ASP A 127 8.48 -0.82 6.34
C ASP A 127 9.35 -2.06 6.08
N LEU A 128 9.90 -2.18 4.89
CA LEU A 128 10.75 -3.31 4.50
C LEU A 128 12.24 -3.06 4.74
N GLU A 129 12.58 -2.15 5.63
CA GLU A 129 13.95 -1.87 6.01
C GLU A 129 14.48 -2.97 6.92
N TYR A 130 15.58 -3.63 6.49
CA TYR A 130 16.18 -4.71 7.24
C TYR A 130 17.55 -4.38 7.83
N ALA A 131 18.24 -3.35 7.31
CA ALA A 131 19.54 -2.94 7.80
C ALA A 131 19.79 -1.45 7.57
N THR A 132 20.65 -0.86 8.38
CA THR A 132 21.18 0.48 8.21
C THR A 132 22.70 0.40 8.02
N LEU A 133 23.21 1.01 6.95
CA LEU A 133 24.64 1.22 6.73
C LEU A 133 25.02 2.56 7.33
N VAL A 134 26.05 2.57 8.16
CA VAL A 134 26.58 3.78 8.79
C VAL A 134 28.03 3.95 8.40
N SER A 135 28.35 5.10 7.81
CA SER A 135 29.74 5.53 7.56
C SER A 135 30.10 6.56 8.62
N PRO A 136 30.89 6.18 9.64
CA PRO A 136 31.18 7.07 10.79
C PRO A 136 32.11 8.25 10.41
N LEU A 137 32.77 8.20 9.26
CA LEU A 137 33.66 9.26 8.80
C LEU A 137 33.12 9.94 7.55
N PRO A 138 33.33 11.26 7.39
CA PRO A 138 34.02 12.16 8.32
C PRO A 138 33.12 12.58 9.49
N LEU A 139 33.74 12.67 10.68
CA LEU A 139 33.09 13.28 11.84
C LEU A 139 32.96 14.80 11.62
N PRO A 140 31.91 15.48 12.13
CA PRO A 140 30.87 14.98 13.01
C PRO A 140 29.56 14.53 12.30
N THR A 141 29.56 14.39 11.00
CA THR A 141 28.36 14.06 10.20
C THR A 141 28.45 12.63 9.65
N PRO A 142 28.04 11.61 10.42
CA PRO A 142 27.97 10.26 9.88
C PRO A 142 26.94 10.19 8.75
N ASN A 143 27.29 9.46 7.70
CA ASN A 143 26.37 9.21 6.59
C ASN A 143 25.62 7.89 6.84
N TRP A 144 24.29 7.92 6.74
CA TRP A 144 23.42 6.77 7.00
C TRP A 144 22.65 6.44 5.72
N SER A 145 22.52 5.15 5.43
CA SER A 145 21.65 4.70 4.36
C SER A 145 20.91 3.42 4.77
N ASN A 146 19.60 3.47 4.65
CA ASN A 146 18.75 2.32 4.94
C ASN A 146 18.72 1.36 3.76
N GLN A 147 18.75 0.08 4.07
CA GLN A 147 18.64 -1.01 3.13
C GLN A 147 17.27 -1.66 3.25
N SER A 148 16.48 -1.57 2.17
CA SER A 148 15.11 -2.09 2.12
C SER A 148 15.03 -3.29 1.20
N LEU A 149 14.20 -4.26 1.57
CA LEU A 149 13.81 -5.36 0.71
C LEU A 149 12.87 -4.86 -0.39
N ARG A 150 13.05 -5.42 -1.59
CA ARG A 150 12.18 -5.16 -2.74
C ARG A 150 11.63 -6.48 -3.24
N PRO A 151 10.41 -6.85 -2.82
CA PRO A 151 9.77 -8.06 -3.32
C PRO A 151 9.62 -8.01 -4.83
N ASN A 152 9.87 -9.12 -5.48
CA ASN A 152 9.64 -9.29 -6.91
C ASN A 152 8.20 -9.71 -7.17
N PHE A 153 7.81 -9.65 -8.45
CA PHE A 153 6.57 -10.27 -8.89
C PHE A 153 6.60 -11.77 -8.62
N SER A 154 5.50 -12.30 -8.10
CA SER A 154 5.38 -13.69 -7.70
C SER A 154 4.04 -14.28 -8.17
N PRO A 155 3.99 -15.57 -8.49
CA PRO A 155 2.76 -16.21 -8.91
C PRO A 155 1.75 -16.23 -7.76
N ALA A 156 0.50 -15.92 -8.11
CA ALA A 156 -0.66 -15.95 -7.25
C ALA A 156 -1.85 -16.48 -8.04
N PHE A 157 -2.95 -16.76 -7.39
CA PHE A 157 -4.16 -17.21 -8.07
C PHE A 157 -5.41 -16.57 -7.48
N SER A 158 -6.47 -16.54 -8.31
CA SER A 158 -7.80 -16.17 -7.85
C SER A 158 -8.83 -17.12 -8.43
N PHE A 159 -9.87 -17.39 -7.64
CA PHE A 159 -11.03 -18.19 -8.04
C PHE A 159 -12.29 -17.37 -7.85
N GLY A 160 -13.18 -17.37 -8.85
CA GLY A 160 -14.43 -16.65 -8.83
C GLY A 160 -15.62 -17.54 -9.18
N LEU A 161 -16.73 -17.29 -8.49
CA LEU A 161 -18.05 -17.85 -8.76
C LEU A 161 -19.06 -16.72 -8.84
N ARG A 162 -19.83 -16.66 -9.93
CA ARG A 162 -20.87 -15.65 -10.14
C ARG A 162 -22.18 -16.33 -10.48
N TYR A 163 -23.24 -15.94 -9.80
CA TYR A 163 -24.61 -16.34 -10.06
C TYR A 163 -25.38 -15.17 -10.63
N ILE A 164 -26.05 -15.37 -11.76
CA ILE A 164 -26.78 -14.37 -12.54
C ILE A 164 -28.24 -14.77 -12.60
N PRO A 165 -29.08 -14.32 -11.64
CA PRO A 165 -30.52 -14.65 -11.65
C PRO A 165 -31.30 -13.93 -12.74
N THR A 166 -30.82 -12.74 -13.17
CA THR A 166 -31.45 -11.94 -14.24
C THR A 166 -30.36 -11.25 -15.05
N ALA A 167 -30.69 -10.75 -16.24
CA ALA A 167 -29.73 -10.02 -17.09
C ALA A 167 -29.06 -8.82 -16.40
N SER A 168 -29.70 -8.25 -15.38
CA SER A 168 -29.21 -7.05 -14.68
C SER A 168 -28.63 -7.31 -13.29
N ASN A 169 -28.97 -8.44 -12.65
CA ASN A 169 -28.53 -8.71 -11.28
C ASN A 169 -27.55 -9.87 -11.23
N ASP A 170 -26.60 -9.79 -10.35
CA ASP A 170 -25.65 -10.87 -10.08
C ASP A 170 -25.21 -10.89 -8.62
N ILE A 171 -24.74 -12.06 -8.18
CA ILE A 171 -24.03 -12.27 -6.92
C ILE A 171 -22.71 -12.93 -7.26
N GLN A 172 -21.59 -12.36 -6.79
CA GLN A 172 -20.26 -12.83 -7.12
C GLN A 172 -19.46 -13.07 -5.83
N LEU A 173 -18.81 -14.24 -5.77
CA LEU A 173 -17.80 -14.57 -4.79
C LEU A 173 -16.44 -14.62 -5.49
N ASN A 174 -15.43 -14.00 -4.93
CA ASN A 174 -14.08 -14.04 -5.45
C ASN A 174 -13.08 -14.27 -4.31
N TRP A 175 -12.15 -15.19 -4.47
CA TRP A 175 -11.06 -15.45 -3.53
C TRP A 175 -9.73 -15.27 -4.24
N THR A 176 -8.84 -14.49 -3.65
CA THR A 176 -7.48 -14.25 -4.13
C THR A 176 -6.47 -14.69 -3.08
N HIS A 177 -5.43 -15.42 -3.50
CA HIS A 177 -4.36 -15.91 -2.64
C HIS A 177 -2.99 -15.59 -3.22
N LEU A 178 -2.10 -15.06 -2.35
CA LEU A 178 -0.69 -14.83 -2.65
C LEU A 178 0.17 -15.30 -1.46
N ASN A 179 1.22 -16.06 -1.76
CA ASN A 179 2.26 -16.40 -0.81
C ASN A 179 3.62 -16.20 -1.49
N THR A 180 4.48 -15.36 -0.91
CA THR A 180 5.76 -15.02 -1.53
C THR A 180 6.80 -14.61 -0.50
N SER A 181 8.08 -14.65 -0.89
CA SER A 181 9.19 -14.19 -0.07
C SER A 181 10.24 -13.47 -0.91
N ALA A 182 10.99 -12.59 -0.27
CA ALA A 182 12.11 -11.90 -0.88
C ALA A 182 13.30 -11.83 0.09
N ASN A 183 14.51 -11.92 -0.45
CA ASN A 183 15.75 -11.86 0.32
C ASN A 183 16.68 -10.80 -0.26
N ALA A 184 17.47 -10.19 0.60
CA ALA A 184 18.59 -9.34 0.21
C ALA A 184 19.73 -9.48 1.23
N SER A 185 20.93 -9.14 0.81
CA SER A 185 22.08 -9.09 1.70
C SER A 185 22.93 -7.87 1.42
N VAL A 186 23.55 -7.36 2.45
CA VAL A 186 24.51 -6.25 2.34
C VAL A 186 25.75 -6.54 3.17
N VAL A 187 26.89 -6.15 2.64
CA VAL A 187 28.18 -6.20 3.33
C VAL A 187 28.70 -4.77 3.40
N GLY A 188 29.03 -4.31 4.60
CA GLY A 188 29.62 -2.99 4.80
C GLY A 188 31.01 -2.91 4.15
N ALA A 189 31.29 -1.80 3.45
CA ALA A 189 32.62 -1.53 2.94
C ALA A 189 33.59 -1.31 4.12
N PRO A 190 34.94 -1.39 3.88
CA PRO A 190 35.92 -1.08 4.91
C PRO A 190 35.64 0.28 5.57
N GLY A 191 35.51 0.29 6.89
CA GLY A 191 35.17 1.49 7.67
C GLY A 191 33.65 1.82 7.76
N GLN A 192 32.78 1.06 7.11
CA GLN A 192 31.36 1.13 7.31
C GLN A 192 30.89 0.12 8.34
N MET A 193 29.84 0.46 9.03
CA MET A 193 29.14 -0.40 9.98
C MET A 193 27.76 -0.75 9.42
N VAL A 194 27.32 -1.97 9.69
CA VAL A 194 25.96 -2.43 9.38
C VAL A 194 25.26 -2.67 10.71
N GLY A 195 24.06 -2.13 10.87
CA GLY A 195 23.26 -2.34 12.08
C GLY A 195 21.82 -2.66 11.77
N PRO A 196 21.09 -3.22 12.73
CA PRO A 196 19.63 -3.31 12.63
C PRO A 196 19.04 -1.90 12.55
N PRO A 197 17.94 -1.70 11.82
CA PRO A 197 17.23 -0.43 11.79
C PRO A 197 16.71 -0.04 13.18
N PHE A 198 16.58 -1.04 14.07
CA PHE A 198 16.14 -0.89 15.44
C PHE A 198 17.06 -1.71 16.34
N GLU A 199 17.97 -1.07 17.05
CA GLU A 199 18.84 -1.78 17.98
C GLU A 199 18.24 -1.80 19.38
N ILE A 200 18.15 -3.01 19.97
CA ILE A 200 17.68 -3.23 21.32
C ILE A 200 18.84 -3.73 22.17
N GLY A 201 19.38 -2.90 23.04
CA GLY A 201 20.33 -3.35 24.03
C GLY A 201 21.68 -2.60 24.06
N PRO A 202 22.50 -2.82 25.08
CA PRO A 202 23.73 -2.07 25.30
C PRO A 202 24.92 -2.51 24.45
N THR A 203 24.75 -3.52 23.60
CA THR A 203 25.81 -4.03 22.76
C THR A 203 25.80 -3.30 21.43
N ALA A 204 26.48 -2.18 21.34
CA ALA A 204 26.90 -1.59 20.07
C ALA A 204 27.89 -2.56 19.40
N SER A 205 27.40 -3.69 18.92
CA SER A 205 28.19 -4.64 18.18
C SER A 205 28.33 -4.12 16.75
N VAL A 206 29.56 -4.05 16.28
CA VAL A 206 29.84 -3.63 14.92
C VAL A 206 29.65 -4.84 14.00
N TYR A 207 28.47 -4.91 13.40
CA TYR A 207 28.22 -5.91 12.36
C TYR A 207 28.75 -5.38 11.02
N GLN A 208 29.16 -6.27 10.14
CA GLN A 208 29.59 -5.96 8.79
C GLN A 208 28.73 -6.61 7.73
N ILE A 209 27.97 -7.63 8.09
CA ILE A 209 27.12 -8.38 7.18
C ILE A 209 25.68 -8.34 7.72
N ALA A 210 24.72 -8.04 6.83
CA ALA A 210 23.32 -8.20 7.12
C ALA A 210 22.60 -8.97 6.01
N HIS A 211 21.69 -9.85 6.41
CA HIS A 211 20.78 -10.58 5.55
C HIS A 211 19.35 -10.23 5.93
N GLY A 212 18.60 -9.77 4.95
CA GLY A 212 17.16 -9.51 5.10
C GLY A 212 16.33 -10.59 4.41
N ASN A 213 15.25 -10.98 5.04
CA ASN A 213 14.23 -11.85 4.48
C ASN A 213 12.86 -11.29 4.83
N VAL A 214 11.94 -11.23 3.85
CA VAL A 214 10.54 -10.92 4.10
C VAL A 214 9.67 -11.97 3.44
N SER A 215 8.63 -12.40 4.14
CA SER A 215 7.56 -13.25 3.59
C SER A 215 6.21 -12.57 3.74
N PHE A 216 5.37 -12.71 2.72
CA PHE A 216 4.01 -12.21 2.68
C PHE A 216 3.03 -13.35 2.43
N GLY A 217 1.98 -13.39 3.25
CA GLY A 217 0.78 -14.17 3.01
C GLY A 217 -0.41 -13.22 2.85
N TYR A 218 -1.15 -13.34 1.77
CA TYR A 218 -2.31 -12.50 1.51
C TYR A 218 -3.46 -13.35 1.00
N ASP A 219 -4.59 -13.24 1.69
CA ASP A 219 -5.87 -13.81 1.31
C ASP A 219 -6.94 -12.71 1.32
N SER A 220 -7.71 -12.62 0.23
CA SER A 220 -8.87 -11.73 0.15
C SER A 220 -10.07 -12.50 -0.38
N VAL A 221 -11.21 -12.37 0.28
CA VAL A 221 -12.49 -12.95 -0.14
C VAL A 221 -13.50 -11.82 -0.26
N ASN A 222 -14.08 -11.66 -1.47
CA ASN A 222 -15.08 -10.64 -1.78
C ASN A 222 -16.39 -11.33 -2.11
N LEU A 223 -17.48 -10.91 -1.46
CA LEU A 223 -18.85 -11.31 -1.76
C LEU A 223 -19.64 -10.06 -2.14
N ASP A 224 -19.96 -9.93 -3.42
CA ASP A 224 -20.58 -8.74 -4.00
C ASP A 224 -21.93 -9.08 -4.65
N ALA A 225 -22.95 -8.25 -4.42
CA ALA A 225 -24.21 -8.25 -5.17
C ALA A 225 -24.20 -7.03 -6.10
N GLY A 226 -24.42 -7.24 -7.40
CA GLY A 226 -24.31 -6.22 -8.42
C GLY A 226 -25.60 -6.00 -9.21
N TYR A 227 -25.72 -4.76 -9.72
CA TYR A 227 -26.71 -4.37 -10.68
C TYR A 227 -26.04 -3.76 -11.91
N THR A 228 -26.37 -4.29 -13.09
CA THR A 228 -25.83 -3.82 -14.37
C THR A 228 -26.85 -2.94 -15.07
N PHE A 229 -26.49 -1.68 -15.25
CA PHE A 229 -27.24 -0.72 -16.05
C PHE A 229 -26.97 -0.96 -17.53
N CYS A 230 -28.02 -0.84 -18.35
CA CYS A 230 -27.91 -0.97 -19.81
C CYS A 230 -27.21 -2.27 -20.26
N ALA A 231 -27.71 -3.42 -19.73
CA ALA A 231 -27.13 -4.73 -20.01
C ALA A 231 -27.05 -5.08 -21.52
N ASP A 232 -27.90 -4.48 -22.34
CA ASP A 232 -27.98 -4.70 -23.77
C ASP A 232 -27.21 -3.65 -24.62
N CYS A 233 -26.54 -2.69 -23.95
CA CYS A 233 -25.81 -1.63 -24.64
C CYS A 233 -24.35 -2.04 -24.91
N SER A 234 -23.71 -1.38 -25.88
CA SER A 234 -22.27 -1.53 -26.10
C SER A 234 -21.45 -1.08 -24.88
N PHE A 235 -21.95 -0.10 -24.13
CA PHE A 235 -21.39 0.31 -22.85
C PHE A 235 -22.32 -0.15 -21.73
N GLN A 236 -21.76 -0.86 -20.77
CA GLN A 236 -22.44 -1.38 -19.60
C GLN A 236 -21.76 -0.85 -18.34
N LEU A 237 -22.54 -0.48 -17.36
CA LEU A 237 -22.08 -0.04 -16.05
C LEU A 237 -22.68 -0.95 -14.98
N ARG A 238 -21.84 -1.70 -14.29
CA ARG A 238 -22.22 -2.50 -13.11
C ARG A 238 -21.84 -1.74 -11.86
N VAL A 239 -22.79 -1.54 -10.95
CA VAL A 239 -22.56 -1.04 -9.59
C VAL A 239 -22.80 -2.22 -8.65
N PHE A 240 -21.95 -2.39 -7.67
CA PHE A 240 -22.05 -3.49 -6.74
C PHE A 240 -21.74 -3.07 -5.31
N GLY A 241 -22.31 -3.82 -4.37
CA GLY A 241 -22.04 -3.69 -2.95
C GLY A 241 -22.03 -5.05 -2.30
N GLY A 242 -21.29 -5.16 -1.20
CA GLY A 242 -21.13 -6.44 -0.53
C GLY A 242 -20.23 -6.38 0.68
N ALA A 243 -19.45 -7.42 0.87
CA ALA A 243 -18.52 -7.57 1.97
C ALA A 243 -17.16 -8.07 1.46
N GLU A 244 -16.11 -7.56 2.09
CA GLU A 244 -14.73 -8.02 1.90
C GLU A 244 -14.22 -8.60 3.21
N PHE A 245 -13.52 -9.73 3.14
CA PHE A 245 -12.69 -10.31 4.17
C PHE A 245 -11.24 -10.29 3.67
N ALA A 246 -10.31 -9.83 4.52
CA ALA A 246 -8.88 -9.87 4.20
C ALA A 246 -8.05 -10.38 5.37
N ARG A 247 -7.04 -11.18 5.04
CA ARG A 247 -5.97 -11.62 5.94
C ARG A 247 -4.63 -11.27 5.32
N ILE A 248 -3.84 -10.49 6.04
CA ILE A 248 -2.51 -10.01 5.60
C ILE A 248 -1.51 -10.42 6.67
N ASN A 249 -0.52 -11.19 6.28
CA ASN A 249 0.57 -11.63 7.14
C ASN A 249 1.90 -11.17 6.53
N GLN A 250 2.73 -10.52 7.34
CA GLN A 250 4.09 -10.11 6.99
C GLN A 250 5.05 -10.59 8.07
N ASN A 251 6.09 -11.31 7.67
CA ASN A 251 7.21 -11.68 8.53
C ASN A 251 8.48 -11.09 7.93
N LEU A 252 9.13 -10.18 8.66
CA LEU A 252 10.38 -9.54 8.28
C LEU A 252 11.49 -9.97 9.24
N THR A 253 12.56 -10.57 8.70
CA THR A 253 13.73 -10.99 9.47
C THR A 253 14.97 -10.28 8.97
N GLY A 254 15.71 -9.66 9.87
CA GLY A 254 17.07 -9.16 9.66
C GLY A 254 18.05 -10.00 10.48
N ALA A 255 19.08 -10.58 9.85
CA ALA A 255 20.15 -11.30 10.51
C ALA A 255 21.48 -10.57 10.29
N PHE A 256 22.26 -10.39 11.34
CA PHE A 256 23.49 -9.60 11.36
C PHE A 256 24.65 -10.44 11.86
N GLN A 257 25.82 -10.21 11.30
CA GLN A 257 27.03 -10.92 11.68
C GLN A 257 28.26 -10.02 11.59
N SER A 258 29.20 -10.18 12.54
CA SER A 258 30.55 -9.62 12.47
C SER A 258 31.42 -10.41 11.48
N LEU A 259 32.46 -9.81 10.92
CA LEU A 259 33.38 -10.47 9.96
C LEU A 259 34.09 -11.68 10.57
N ASP A 260 34.39 -11.62 11.86
CA ASP A 260 35.03 -12.71 12.59
C ASP A 260 34.07 -13.84 12.98
N GLY A 261 32.76 -13.64 12.74
CA GLY A 261 31.71 -14.58 13.09
C GLY A 261 31.44 -14.73 14.61
N LEU A 262 32.14 -13.97 15.45
CA LEU A 262 32.02 -14.07 16.90
C LEU A 262 30.79 -13.39 17.47
N THR A 263 30.20 -12.48 16.73
CA THR A 263 28.99 -11.75 17.14
C THR A 263 27.93 -11.88 16.08
N SER A 264 26.73 -12.26 16.48
CA SER A 264 25.56 -12.34 15.60
C SER A 264 24.31 -11.80 16.31
N ALA A 265 23.39 -11.25 15.52
CA ALA A 265 22.07 -10.86 16.01
C ALA A 265 21.02 -11.17 14.96
N SER A 266 19.80 -11.37 15.39
CA SER A 266 18.65 -11.46 14.52
C SER A 266 17.47 -10.67 15.10
N ASN A 267 16.74 -10.01 14.21
CA ASN A 267 15.51 -9.32 14.53
C ASN A 267 14.40 -9.84 13.62
N THR A 268 13.33 -10.34 14.19
CA THR A 268 12.16 -10.83 13.44
C THR A 268 10.93 -10.05 13.87
N THR A 269 10.26 -9.44 12.92
CA THR A 269 9.01 -8.71 13.12
C THR A 269 7.90 -9.43 12.39
N ASP A 270 6.88 -9.84 13.14
CA ASP A 270 5.66 -10.44 12.62
C ASP A 270 4.52 -9.43 12.71
N SER A 271 3.75 -9.29 11.64
CA SER A 271 2.51 -8.52 11.61
C SER A 271 1.40 -9.34 10.97
N LEU A 272 0.27 -9.46 11.63
CA LEU A 272 -0.91 -10.18 11.15
C LEU A 272 -2.14 -9.30 11.30
N PHE A 273 -2.76 -8.96 10.18
CA PHE A 273 -4.08 -8.34 10.13
C PHE A 273 -5.12 -9.36 9.67
N THR A 274 -6.28 -9.37 10.32
CA THR A 274 -7.46 -10.13 9.88
C THR A 274 -8.69 -9.28 10.12
N GLY A 275 -9.44 -8.99 9.06
CA GLY A 275 -10.60 -8.12 9.14
C GLY A 275 -11.65 -8.41 8.07
N ALA A 276 -12.85 -7.88 8.31
CA ALA A 276 -13.96 -7.93 7.37
C ALA A 276 -14.74 -6.62 7.43
N GLY A 277 -15.42 -6.27 6.33
CA GLY A 277 -16.21 -5.06 6.30
C GLY A 277 -17.01 -4.85 5.02
N PRO A 278 -17.83 -3.80 4.99
CA PRO A 278 -18.63 -3.46 3.82
C PRO A 278 -17.74 -3.01 2.65
N ARG A 279 -18.14 -3.40 1.44
CA ARG A 279 -17.49 -3.11 0.17
C ARG A 279 -18.46 -2.48 -0.81
N LEU A 280 -17.99 -1.50 -1.58
CA LEU A 280 -18.73 -0.86 -2.68
C LEU A 280 -17.82 -0.68 -3.87
N GLY A 281 -18.36 -0.84 -5.09
CA GLY A 281 -17.55 -0.64 -6.28
C GLY A 281 -18.39 -0.48 -7.55
N THR A 282 -17.66 -0.25 -8.63
CA THR A 282 -18.22 -0.10 -9.96
C THR A 282 -17.33 -0.72 -11.01
N ARG A 283 -17.94 -1.29 -12.05
CA ARG A 283 -17.26 -1.83 -13.22
C ARG A 283 -17.91 -1.27 -14.48
N GLY A 284 -17.15 -0.52 -15.26
CA GLY A 284 -17.52 -0.11 -16.61
C GLY A 284 -16.93 -1.06 -17.63
N GLN A 285 -17.72 -1.46 -18.63
CA GLN A 285 -17.21 -2.25 -19.76
C GLN A 285 -17.78 -1.76 -21.09
N TYR A 286 -16.95 -1.80 -22.13
CA TYR A 286 -17.31 -1.43 -23.48
C TYR A 286 -17.06 -2.60 -24.44
N ALA A 287 -18.11 -3.05 -25.13
CA ALA A 287 -18.03 -4.17 -26.08
C ALA A 287 -17.83 -3.67 -27.50
N MET A 288 -16.84 -4.25 -28.19
CA MET A 288 -16.54 -4.00 -29.59
C MET A 288 -16.35 -5.35 -30.30
N GLY A 289 -17.41 -5.86 -30.93
CA GLY A 289 -17.40 -7.22 -31.46
C GLY A 289 -17.21 -8.25 -30.35
N ASN A 290 -16.25 -9.14 -30.51
CA ASN A 290 -15.90 -10.15 -29.50
C ASN A 290 -14.97 -9.63 -28.40
N PHE A 291 -14.46 -8.42 -28.54
CA PHE A 291 -13.59 -7.80 -27.54
C PHE A 291 -14.39 -6.94 -26.57
N GLN A 292 -13.98 -6.95 -25.31
CA GLN A 292 -14.52 -6.10 -24.26
C GLN A 292 -13.36 -5.39 -23.57
N PHE A 293 -13.48 -4.07 -23.40
CA PHE A 293 -12.58 -3.27 -22.60
C PHE A 293 -13.28 -2.94 -21.29
N PHE A 294 -12.60 -3.08 -20.17
CA PHE A 294 -13.23 -2.81 -18.89
C PHE A 294 -12.29 -2.13 -17.90
N GLY A 295 -12.90 -1.44 -16.95
CA GLY A 295 -12.28 -0.90 -15.76
C GLY A 295 -13.18 -1.14 -14.55
N GLU A 296 -12.61 -1.54 -13.45
CA GLU A 296 -13.27 -1.79 -12.18
C GLU A 296 -12.54 -1.05 -11.06
N ALA A 297 -13.29 -0.46 -10.15
CA ALA A 297 -12.76 0.14 -8.95
C ALA A 297 -13.70 -0.15 -7.78
N ALA A 298 -13.13 -0.49 -6.64
CA ALA A 298 -13.89 -0.71 -5.41
C ALA A 298 -13.13 -0.21 -4.18
N GLY A 299 -13.87 0.00 -3.10
CA GLY A 299 -13.32 0.33 -1.81
C GLY A 299 -14.08 -0.36 -0.69
N ALA A 300 -13.40 -0.68 0.39
CA ALA A 300 -14.00 -1.26 1.58
C ALA A 300 -13.44 -0.63 2.86
N GLY A 301 -14.20 -0.76 3.94
CA GLY A 301 -13.76 -0.40 5.28
C GLY A 301 -13.74 -1.64 6.16
N LEU A 302 -12.58 -2.24 6.34
CA LEU A 302 -12.42 -3.49 7.09
C LEU A 302 -12.26 -3.20 8.58
N ILE A 303 -13.10 -3.78 9.41
CA ILE A 303 -12.96 -3.80 10.85
C ILE A 303 -12.29 -5.12 11.21
N GLY A 304 -11.14 -5.05 11.87
CA GLY A 304 -10.37 -6.24 12.14
C GLY A 304 -9.41 -6.11 13.30
N THR A 305 -8.69 -7.19 13.55
CA THR A 305 -7.66 -7.26 14.60
C THR A 305 -6.28 -7.31 13.97
N THR A 306 -5.36 -6.54 14.55
CA THR A 306 -3.96 -6.57 14.22
C THR A 306 -3.17 -7.11 15.40
N GLN A 307 -2.23 -8.00 15.11
CA GLN A 307 -1.23 -8.50 16.06
C GLN A 307 0.15 -8.17 15.53
N SER A 308 1.05 -7.72 16.40
CA SER A 308 2.45 -7.54 16.05
C SER A 308 3.34 -8.15 17.11
N ARG A 309 4.44 -8.77 16.67
CA ARG A 309 5.45 -9.36 17.53
C ARG A 309 6.84 -9.01 17.03
N ILE A 310 7.72 -8.66 17.94
CA ILE A 310 9.15 -8.49 17.66
C ILE A 310 9.91 -9.51 18.53
N ASN A 311 10.80 -10.26 17.89
CA ASN A 311 11.74 -11.15 18.54
C ASN A 311 13.15 -10.69 18.18
N PHE A 312 13.94 -10.37 19.18
CA PHE A 312 15.34 -10.03 19.05
C PHE A 312 16.19 -11.09 19.73
N SER A 313 17.25 -11.53 19.08
CA SER A 313 18.24 -12.45 19.63
C SER A 313 19.64 -11.98 19.25
N ALA A 314 20.53 -11.87 20.22
CA ALA A 314 21.92 -11.52 19.99
C ALA A 314 22.84 -12.46 20.78
N VAL A 315 23.94 -12.86 20.15
CA VAL A 315 24.98 -13.70 20.76
C VAL A 315 26.34 -13.08 20.47
N SER A 316 27.18 -12.93 21.49
CA SER A 316 28.58 -12.55 21.32
C SER A 316 29.46 -13.56 22.02
N THR A 317 30.42 -14.12 21.30
CA THR A 317 31.46 -15.05 21.81
C THR A 317 32.83 -14.38 21.91
N ALA A 318 32.92 -13.08 21.61
CA ALA A 318 34.19 -12.32 21.61
C ALA A 318 34.84 -12.24 22.99
N ALA A 319 34.10 -12.42 24.08
CA ALA A 319 34.61 -12.44 25.45
C ALA A 319 34.10 -13.69 26.18
N PRO A 320 34.90 -14.77 26.30
CA PRO A 320 34.54 -15.95 27.04
C PRO A 320 34.21 -15.58 28.51
N GLY A 321 33.00 -15.94 28.94
CA GLY A 321 32.48 -15.63 30.27
C GLY A 321 31.55 -14.41 30.36
N LEU A 322 31.46 -13.56 29.33
CA LEU A 322 30.52 -12.45 29.24
C LEU A 322 29.42 -12.68 28.17
N ALA A 323 29.55 -13.74 27.38
CA ALA A 323 28.60 -14.08 26.34
C ALA A 323 27.30 -14.66 26.93
N GLN A 324 26.42 -13.80 27.39
CA GLN A 324 25.04 -14.20 27.64
C GLN A 324 24.22 -13.92 26.39
N PRO A 325 23.47 -14.93 25.88
CA PRO A 325 22.52 -14.68 24.81
C PRO A 325 21.48 -13.67 25.30
N ASN A 326 21.32 -12.58 24.59
CA ASN A 326 20.29 -11.59 24.87
C ASN A 326 19.09 -11.89 23.95
N ASN A 327 18.04 -12.47 24.51
CA ASN A 327 16.80 -12.76 23.81
C ASN A 327 15.70 -11.88 24.40
N GLN A 328 15.09 -11.07 23.57
CA GLN A 328 13.97 -10.21 23.94
C GLN A 328 12.79 -10.45 22.99
N SER A 329 11.60 -10.50 23.55
CA SER A 329 10.36 -10.62 22.78
C SER A 329 9.36 -9.61 23.27
N LEU A 330 8.78 -8.87 22.35
CA LEU A 330 7.67 -7.98 22.62
C LEU A 330 6.50 -8.41 21.74
N THR A 331 5.35 -8.67 22.36
CA THR A 331 4.10 -8.96 21.66
C THR A 331 3.10 -7.88 21.99
N SER A 332 2.52 -7.28 20.96
CA SER A 332 1.40 -6.36 21.12
C SER A 332 0.15 -7.12 21.55
N PRO A 333 -0.70 -6.53 22.38
CA PRO A 333 -2.06 -7.01 22.50
C PRO A 333 -2.79 -6.94 21.16
N ASN A 334 -3.84 -7.74 20.99
CA ASN A 334 -4.71 -7.65 19.85
C ASN A 334 -5.40 -6.28 19.83
N GLU A 335 -5.14 -5.49 18.81
CA GLU A 335 -5.75 -4.19 18.63
C GLU A 335 -6.83 -4.26 17.56
N THR A 336 -8.02 -3.75 17.87
CA THR A 336 -9.08 -3.60 16.86
C THR A 336 -8.89 -2.28 16.15
N GLN A 337 -8.82 -2.34 14.81
CA GLN A 337 -8.67 -1.15 13.97
C GLN A 337 -9.55 -1.22 12.74
N VAL A 338 -9.75 -0.05 12.10
CA VAL A 338 -10.42 0.08 10.80
C VAL A 338 -9.34 0.27 9.74
N VAL A 339 -9.33 -0.63 8.76
CA VAL A 339 -8.40 -0.63 7.63
C VAL A 339 -9.17 -0.30 6.35
N PRO A 340 -9.04 0.91 5.80
CA PRO A 340 -9.57 1.20 4.47
C PRO A 340 -8.83 0.39 3.42
N SER A 341 -9.57 -0.21 2.47
CA SER A 341 -9.01 -0.86 1.30
C SER A 341 -9.53 -0.23 0.02
N PHE A 342 -8.69 -0.22 -1.01
CA PHE A 342 -9.06 0.18 -2.37
C PHE A 342 -8.43 -0.79 -3.35
N ASP A 343 -9.20 -1.24 -4.33
CA ASP A 343 -8.71 -2.05 -5.44
C ASP A 343 -9.20 -1.51 -6.78
N ALA A 344 -8.39 -1.73 -7.80
CA ALA A 344 -8.69 -1.39 -9.17
C ALA A 344 -8.20 -2.48 -10.11
N LYS A 345 -8.99 -2.74 -11.17
CA LYS A 345 -8.66 -3.66 -12.26
C LYS A 345 -8.97 -2.99 -13.58
N PHE A 346 -8.15 -3.20 -14.58
CA PHE A 346 -8.43 -2.79 -15.95
C PHE A 346 -7.85 -3.80 -16.93
N GLY A 347 -8.49 -3.93 -18.08
CA GLY A 347 -8.03 -4.90 -19.06
C GLY A 347 -8.94 -5.04 -20.26
N THR A 348 -8.67 -6.10 -20.99
CA THR A 348 -9.43 -6.51 -22.15
C THR A 348 -9.85 -7.96 -21.99
N ALA A 349 -11.02 -8.29 -22.53
CA ALA A 349 -11.52 -9.65 -22.59
C ALA A 349 -11.88 -10.01 -24.04
N TYR A 350 -11.67 -11.27 -24.37
CA TYR A 350 -12.20 -11.87 -25.59
C TYR A 350 -13.28 -12.86 -25.24
N VAL A 351 -14.46 -12.64 -25.76
CA VAL A 351 -15.64 -13.47 -25.54
C VAL A 351 -15.83 -14.38 -26.76
N PHE A 352 -15.72 -15.67 -26.53
CA PHE A 352 -15.94 -16.64 -27.61
C PHE A 352 -17.41 -16.74 -27.97
N PRO A 353 -17.75 -17.07 -29.22
CA PRO A 353 -19.13 -17.33 -29.61
C PRO A 353 -19.76 -18.39 -28.69
N PRO A 354 -21.03 -18.20 -28.29
CA PRO A 354 -21.72 -19.15 -27.42
C PRO A 354 -21.82 -20.54 -28.10
N SER A 355 -21.60 -21.58 -27.31
CA SER A 355 -21.75 -22.98 -27.71
C SER A 355 -22.96 -23.60 -27.01
N SER A 356 -23.33 -24.84 -27.40
CA SER A 356 -24.37 -25.61 -26.71
C SER A 356 -24.04 -25.92 -25.24
N TYR A 357 -22.78 -25.78 -24.83
CA TYR A 357 -22.29 -26.05 -23.47
C TYR A 357 -22.04 -24.79 -22.65
N GLY A 358 -22.31 -23.60 -23.22
CA GLY A 358 -22.07 -22.32 -22.56
C GLY A 358 -21.14 -21.40 -23.33
N GLN A 359 -20.71 -20.32 -22.67
CA GLN A 359 -19.87 -19.29 -23.24
C GLN A 359 -18.53 -19.20 -22.49
N PHE A 360 -17.44 -19.20 -23.24
CA PHE A 360 -16.10 -19.06 -22.71
C PHE A 360 -15.57 -17.64 -22.90
N LYS A 361 -14.83 -17.13 -21.92
CA LYS A 361 -14.22 -15.79 -21.95
C LYS A 361 -12.78 -15.88 -21.43
N ILE A 362 -11.86 -15.20 -22.10
CA ILE A 362 -10.49 -14.98 -21.61
C ILE A 362 -10.33 -13.49 -21.36
N GLU A 363 -9.78 -13.14 -20.20
CA GLU A 363 -9.56 -11.77 -19.77
C GLU A 363 -8.08 -11.59 -19.41
N VAL A 364 -7.45 -10.52 -19.92
CA VAL A 364 -6.07 -10.11 -19.61
C VAL A 364 -6.10 -8.69 -19.13
N GLY A 365 -5.38 -8.41 -18.06
CA GLY A 365 -5.38 -7.07 -17.49
C GLY A 365 -4.30 -6.86 -16.45
N TYR A 366 -4.46 -5.76 -15.75
CA TYR A 366 -3.62 -5.35 -14.62
C TYR A 366 -4.51 -5.00 -13.44
N GLN A 367 -4.09 -5.39 -12.24
CA GLN A 367 -4.80 -5.09 -11.00
C GLN A 367 -3.85 -4.49 -9.96
N ALA A 368 -4.42 -3.68 -9.08
CA ALA A 368 -3.73 -3.13 -7.93
C ALA A 368 -4.70 -3.08 -6.75
N ALA A 369 -4.18 -3.31 -5.55
CA ALA A 369 -4.93 -3.16 -4.31
C ALA A 369 -4.05 -2.52 -3.24
N VAL A 370 -4.64 -1.72 -2.35
CA VAL A 370 -4.00 -1.10 -1.21
C VAL A 370 -4.87 -1.27 0.03
N TYR A 371 -4.24 -1.66 1.14
CA TYR A 371 -4.81 -1.74 2.48
C TYR A 371 -4.07 -0.76 3.37
N MET A 372 -4.75 0.33 3.75
CA MET A 372 -4.12 1.43 4.49
C MET A 372 -3.91 1.05 5.95
N ASN A 373 -2.67 1.22 6.43
CA ASN A 373 -2.28 0.93 7.83
C ASN A 373 -2.54 -0.53 8.26
N ALA A 374 -2.52 -1.47 7.31
CA ALA A 374 -2.80 -2.88 7.60
C ALA A 374 -1.63 -3.62 8.25
N VAL A 375 -0.41 -3.09 8.12
CA VAL A 375 0.80 -3.67 8.71
C VAL A 375 1.21 -2.82 9.91
N ASN A 376 1.34 -3.47 11.07
CA ASN A 376 1.79 -2.83 12.29
C ASN A 376 3.15 -3.37 12.69
N HIS A 377 4.08 -2.50 13.04
CA HIS A 377 5.34 -2.87 13.63
C HIS A 377 5.73 -1.92 14.76
N TYR A 378 6.59 -2.40 15.63
CA TYR A 378 7.13 -1.62 16.72
C TYR A 378 8.59 -1.29 16.47
N ALA A 379 8.92 -0.01 16.51
CA ALA A 379 10.28 0.46 16.59
C ALA A 379 10.67 0.61 18.05
N LEU A 380 11.79 0.01 18.43
CA LEU A 380 12.34 0.14 19.77
C LEU A 380 13.38 1.26 19.73
N THR A 381 13.10 2.34 20.44
CA THR A 381 14.04 3.45 20.56
C THR A 381 14.90 3.21 21.78
N GLN A 382 16.22 3.13 21.61
CA GLN A 382 17.12 3.08 22.75
C GLN A 382 17.10 4.40 23.52
N VAL A 383 16.90 4.30 24.81
CA VAL A 383 17.27 5.39 25.72
C VAL A 383 18.73 5.16 26.11
N PRO A 384 19.63 6.14 25.91
CA PRO A 384 21.01 6.01 26.38
C PRO A 384 20.99 5.69 27.87
N VAL A 385 21.58 4.56 28.22
CA VAL A 385 21.74 4.15 29.62
C VAL A 385 22.73 5.11 30.25
N LEU A 386 22.27 5.96 31.13
CA LEU A 386 23.16 6.66 32.04
C LEU A 386 23.99 5.60 32.79
N PRO A 387 25.31 5.76 32.93
CA PRO A 387 26.13 4.84 33.69
C PRO A 387 25.63 4.83 35.14
N ALA A 388 24.80 3.87 35.47
CA ALA A 388 24.40 3.62 36.85
C ALA A 388 25.57 2.97 37.58
N PRO A 389 25.81 3.28 38.84
CA PRO A 389 26.72 2.49 39.63
C PRO A 389 26.20 1.04 39.66
N ALA A 390 27.10 0.13 39.42
CA ALA A 390 27.04 -1.26 38.96
C ALA A 390 26.06 -2.23 39.64
N SER A 391 24.83 -1.90 39.94
CA SER A 391 23.96 -2.85 40.62
C SER A 391 22.52 -3.03 40.08
N VAL A 392 21.93 -2.15 39.31
CA VAL A 392 20.62 -2.45 38.68
C VAL A 392 20.47 -1.55 37.42
N GLY A 393 20.75 -2.08 36.25
CA GLY A 393 20.40 -1.43 35.00
C GLY A 393 18.92 -1.61 34.72
N VAL A 394 18.10 -0.61 34.95
CA VAL A 394 16.73 -0.58 34.43
C VAL A 394 16.81 -0.07 33.00
N PHE A 395 16.59 -0.96 32.03
CA PHE A 395 16.49 -0.58 30.62
C PHE A 395 15.04 -0.12 30.36
N LEU A 396 14.86 1.15 30.12
CA LEU A 396 13.61 1.70 29.61
C LEU A 396 13.73 1.75 28.07
N ALA A 397 13.18 0.76 27.41
CA ALA A 397 12.98 0.82 25.97
C ALA A 397 11.70 1.61 25.68
N THR A 398 11.82 2.69 24.95
CA THR A 398 10.65 3.38 24.40
C THR A 398 10.21 2.64 23.16
N VAL A 399 8.95 2.22 23.11
CA VAL A 399 8.37 1.53 21.97
C VAL A 399 7.56 2.52 21.17
N GLN A 400 7.89 2.68 19.91
CA GLN A 400 7.09 3.46 18.96
C GLN A 400 6.27 2.51 18.11
N HIS A 401 4.96 2.70 18.10
CA HIS A 401 4.05 1.98 17.22
C HIS A 401 4.02 2.66 15.86
N LEU A 402 4.36 1.93 14.82
CA LEU A 402 4.39 2.39 13.44
C LEU A 402 3.41 1.56 12.61
N GLN A 403 2.71 2.23 11.70
CA GLN A 403 1.76 1.61 10.79
C GLN A 403 2.18 1.86 9.36
N SER A 404 2.06 0.85 8.52
CA SER A 404 2.34 0.96 7.09
C SER A 404 1.24 0.33 6.24
N ASN A 405 1.20 0.75 4.97
CA ASN A 405 0.24 0.23 4.00
C ASN A 405 0.76 -1.08 3.42
N PHE A 406 -0.15 -2.02 3.22
CA PHE A 406 0.09 -3.19 2.38
C PHE A 406 -0.46 -2.95 0.99
N THR A 407 0.32 -3.28 -0.04
CA THR A 407 -0.08 -3.13 -1.44
C THR A 407 0.18 -4.40 -2.22
N THR A 408 -0.63 -4.64 -3.25
CA THR A 408 -0.36 -5.66 -4.28
C THR A 408 -0.65 -5.08 -5.64
N GLN A 409 0.17 -5.40 -6.64
CA GLN A 409 -0.07 -4.97 -8.01
C GLN A 409 0.49 -5.97 -9.01
N GLY A 410 -0.11 -6.08 -10.18
CA GLY A 410 0.45 -6.91 -11.23
C GLY A 410 -0.52 -7.34 -12.32
N PRO A 411 0.01 -7.93 -13.40
CA PRO A 411 -0.77 -8.48 -14.49
C PRO A 411 -1.51 -9.75 -14.08
N TYR A 412 -2.60 -10.03 -14.77
CA TYR A 412 -3.36 -11.26 -14.60
C TYR A 412 -3.93 -11.79 -15.91
N LEU A 413 -4.22 -13.08 -15.91
CA LEU A 413 -4.93 -13.82 -16.95
C LEU A 413 -6.06 -14.60 -16.30
N THR A 414 -7.30 -14.36 -16.73
CA THR A 414 -8.49 -15.05 -16.23
C THR A 414 -9.17 -15.83 -17.35
N ALA A 415 -9.56 -17.04 -17.06
CA ALA A 415 -10.45 -17.84 -17.88
C ALA A 415 -11.79 -18.00 -17.15
N SER A 416 -12.90 -17.72 -17.85
CA SER A 416 -14.25 -17.84 -17.29
C SER A 416 -15.14 -18.68 -18.19
N TRP A 417 -16.03 -19.41 -17.58
CA TRP A 417 -17.04 -20.20 -18.26
C TRP A 417 -18.43 -19.90 -17.67
N LEU A 418 -19.32 -19.46 -18.54
CA LEU A 418 -20.72 -19.19 -18.26
C LEU A 418 -21.59 -20.36 -18.78
N PHE A 419 -22.43 -20.96 -17.93
CA PHE A 419 -23.32 -22.09 -18.25
C PHE A 419 -24.68 -21.96 -17.59
#